data_51d151ec2a45dc642d42b976dcd5ca0f
#
_entry.id   51d151ec2a45dc642d42b976dcd5ca0f
#
_cell.length_a   1.000
_cell.length_b   1.000
_cell.length_c   1.000
_cell.angle_alpha   90.00
_cell.angle_beta   90.00
_cell.angle_gamma   90.00
#
_symmetry.space_group_name_H-M   'P 1'
#
loop_
_entity.id
_entity.type
_entity.pdbx_description
1 polymer ?
#
loop_
_entity_poly.entity_id
_entity_poly.type
_entity_poly.pdbx_seq_one_letter_code
_entity_poly.pdbx_strand_id
1 'polypeptide(L)'
;MEKTILIKSTAGLHAQLAAKIVQVASKYDVDVRLVYSDKIIDAKSILGLMSLAVPQGENVKLIASGDKANEAIADIEKVLV
;
A
#
# COMPACT_ATOMS: atom_id res chain seq x y z
N MET A 1 1.70 5.36 -12.66
CA MET A 1 0.31 5.01 -12.25
C MET A 1 0.11 5.27 -10.77
N GLU A 2 -0.94 5.95 -10.42
CA GLU A 2 -1.24 6.21 -9.01
C GLU A 2 -2.73 6.13 -8.75
N LYS A 3 -3.10 5.80 -7.50
CA LYS A 3 -4.49 5.69 -7.08
C LYS A 3 -4.60 5.99 -5.60
N THR A 4 -5.62 6.76 -5.23
CA THR A 4 -5.94 7.05 -3.83
C THR A 4 -6.93 6.00 -3.34
N ILE A 5 -6.66 5.41 -2.17
CA ILE A 5 -7.45 4.33 -1.59
C ILE A 5 -7.79 4.66 -0.15
N LEU A 6 -9.05 4.45 0.22
CA LEU A 6 -9.52 4.62 1.58
C LEU A 6 -9.21 3.37 2.42
N ILE A 7 -8.59 3.57 3.59
CA ILE A 7 -8.33 2.47 4.52
C ILE A 7 -9.64 2.14 5.25
N LYS A 8 -10.20 0.97 4.96
CA LYS A 8 -11.47 0.53 5.53
C LYS A 8 -11.32 -0.38 6.74
N SER A 9 -10.13 -0.95 6.94
CA SER A 9 -9.86 -1.82 8.08
C SER A 9 -10.12 -1.09 9.40
N THR A 10 -10.86 -1.73 10.32
CA THR A 10 -11.18 -1.13 11.61
C THR A 10 -9.93 -0.88 12.46
N ALA A 11 -8.87 -1.64 12.24
CA ALA A 11 -7.60 -1.46 12.92
C ALA A 11 -6.63 -0.54 12.17
N GLY A 12 -7.07 0.01 11.03
CA GLY A 12 -6.19 0.80 10.18
C GLY A 12 -5.13 -0.06 9.50
N LEU A 13 -4.00 0.54 9.17
CA LEU A 13 -2.88 -0.17 8.55
C LEU A 13 -2.04 -0.84 9.64
N HIS A 14 -2.42 -2.07 10.01
CA HIS A 14 -1.78 -2.84 11.06
C HIS A 14 -0.81 -3.89 10.47
N ALA A 15 -0.12 -4.63 11.36
CA ALA A 15 0.93 -5.56 10.96
C ALA A 15 0.47 -6.62 9.95
N GLN A 16 -0.71 -7.22 10.16
CA GLN A 16 -1.22 -8.26 9.26
C GLN A 16 -1.52 -7.69 7.87
N LEU A 17 -2.08 -6.50 7.81
CA LEU A 17 -2.40 -5.84 6.56
C LEU A 17 -1.12 -5.43 5.84
N ALA A 18 -0.14 -4.89 6.57
CA ALA A 18 1.16 -4.53 6.01
C ALA A 18 1.84 -5.77 5.41
N ALA A 19 1.80 -6.91 6.10
CA ALA A 19 2.37 -8.14 5.58
C ALA A 19 1.72 -8.58 4.28
N LYS A 20 0.40 -8.47 4.17
CA LYS A 20 -0.33 -8.79 2.94
C LYS A 20 0.04 -7.86 1.79
N ILE A 21 0.19 -6.57 2.07
CA ILE A 21 0.62 -5.60 1.07
C ILE A 21 2.00 -5.98 0.53
N VAL A 22 2.94 -6.31 1.42
CA VAL A 22 4.29 -6.70 1.02
C VAL A 22 4.25 -7.96 0.15
N GLN A 23 3.44 -8.97 0.55
CA GLN A 23 3.31 -10.19 -0.24
C GLN A 23 2.82 -9.92 -1.65
N VAL A 24 1.77 -9.10 -1.77
CA VAL A 24 1.19 -8.77 -3.07
C VAL A 24 2.15 -7.93 -3.89
N ALA A 25 2.71 -6.88 -3.31
CA ALA A 25 3.63 -5.99 -4.02
C ALA A 25 4.87 -6.74 -4.51
N SER A 26 5.35 -7.71 -3.74
CA SER A 26 6.55 -8.46 -4.08
C SER A 26 6.36 -9.43 -5.23
N LYS A 27 5.13 -9.74 -5.63
CA LYS A 27 4.84 -10.54 -6.81
C LYS A 27 5.16 -9.80 -8.11
N TYR A 28 5.25 -8.49 -8.04
CA TYR A 28 5.45 -7.65 -9.22
C TYR A 28 6.84 -7.07 -9.20
N ASP A 29 7.51 -7.14 -10.35
CA ASP A 29 8.83 -6.54 -10.54
C ASP A 29 8.65 -5.08 -10.97
N VAL A 30 7.97 -4.31 -10.13
CA VAL A 30 7.71 -2.89 -10.34
C VAL A 30 7.97 -2.14 -9.04
N ASP A 31 8.27 -0.86 -9.15
CA ASP A 31 8.42 -0.01 -7.97
C ASP A 31 7.03 0.38 -7.48
N VAL A 32 6.72 0.08 -6.22
CA VAL A 32 5.43 0.42 -5.61
C VAL A 32 5.68 1.20 -4.33
N ARG A 33 5.07 2.38 -4.25
CA ARG A 33 5.19 3.26 -3.08
C ARG A 33 3.82 3.58 -2.52
N LEU A 34 3.77 3.72 -1.19
CA LEU A 34 2.58 4.15 -0.49
C LEU A 34 2.85 5.49 0.15
N VAL A 35 1.98 6.46 -0.14
CA VAL A 35 2.10 7.82 0.37
C VAL A 35 0.98 8.09 1.35
N TYR A 36 1.34 8.55 2.54
CA TYR A 36 0.39 8.99 3.55
C TYR A 36 0.91 10.27 4.18
N SER A 37 0.06 11.33 4.16
CA SER A 37 0.47 12.65 4.62
C SER A 37 1.69 13.11 3.81
N ASP A 38 2.81 13.42 4.46
CA ASP A 38 4.05 13.83 3.80
C ASP A 38 5.08 12.71 3.70
N LYS A 39 4.69 11.47 4.02
CA LYS A 39 5.59 10.32 4.06
C LYS A 39 5.41 9.44 2.84
N ILE A 40 6.54 8.99 2.27
CA ILE A 40 6.57 8.09 1.12
C ILE A 40 7.35 6.85 1.53
N ILE A 41 6.69 5.69 1.45
CA ILE A 41 7.25 4.42 1.92
C ILE A 41 7.19 3.40 0.79
N ASP A 42 8.26 2.58 0.68
CA ASP A 42 8.27 1.45 -0.23
C ASP A 42 7.22 0.42 0.24
N ALA A 43 6.27 0.08 -0.63
CA ALA A 43 5.21 -0.88 -0.30
C ALA A 43 5.73 -2.30 -0.10
N LYS A 44 7.00 -2.55 -0.40
CA LYS A 44 7.66 -3.84 -0.15
C LYS A 44 8.39 -3.87 1.19
N SER A 45 8.28 -2.81 2.00
CA SER A 45 8.90 -2.71 3.32
C SER A 45 7.85 -2.79 4.42
N ILE A 46 7.81 -3.92 5.13
CA ILE A 46 6.83 -4.11 6.20
C ILE A 46 7.03 -3.12 7.35
N LEU A 47 8.28 -2.86 7.74
CA LEU A 47 8.59 -1.89 8.79
C LEU A 47 8.22 -0.48 8.38
N GLY A 48 8.46 -0.13 7.11
CA GLY A 48 8.07 1.17 6.59
C GLY A 48 6.57 1.37 6.64
N LEU A 49 5.80 0.37 6.19
CA LEU A 49 4.33 0.44 6.21
C LEU A 49 3.79 0.58 7.63
N MET A 50 4.34 -0.19 8.56
CA MET A 50 3.90 -0.14 9.96
C MET A 50 4.22 1.21 10.61
N SER A 51 5.33 1.84 10.20
CA SER A 51 5.73 3.12 10.77
C SER A 51 4.78 4.26 10.46
N LEU A 52 3.94 4.10 9.43
CA LEU A 52 2.97 5.14 9.04
C LEU A 52 1.81 5.28 10.01
N ALA A 53 1.44 4.19 10.69
CA ALA A 53 0.35 4.18 11.67
C ALA A 53 -0.95 4.79 11.12
N VAL A 54 -1.33 4.42 9.89
CA VAL A 54 -2.50 4.98 9.22
C VAL A 54 -3.78 4.47 9.88
N PRO A 55 -4.65 5.35 10.42
CA PRO A 55 -5.89 4.91 11.05
C PRO A 55 -6.98 4.62 10.03
N GLN A 56 -8.02 3.92 10.47
CA GLN A 56 -9.22 3.72 9.66
C GLN A 56 -9.81 5.07 9.23
N GLY A 57 -10.28 5.11 8.00
CA GLY A 57 -10.96 6.29 7.47
C GLY A 57 -10.04 7.27 6.77
N GLU A 58 -8.72 7.03 6.80
CA GLU A 58 -7.76 7.89 6.11
C GLU A 58 -7.47 7.37 4.72
N ASN A 59 -7.12 8.28 3.82
CA ASN A 59 -6.74 7.93 2.46
C ASN A 59 -5.23 7.76 2.36
N VAL A 60 -4.82 6.78 1.57
CA VAL A 60 -3.42 6.62 1.17
C VAL A 60 -3.34 6.64 -0.35
N LYS A 61 -2.20 7.00 -0.89
CA LYS A 61 -1.97 6.98 -2.33
C LYS A 61 -0.97 5.89 -2.66
N LEU A 62 -1.31 5.04 -3.63
CA LEU A 62 -0.38 4.07 -4.19
C LEU A 62 0.19 4.62 -5.48
N ILE A 63 1.51 4.55 -5.62
CA ILE A 63 2.22 4.95 -6.84
C ILE A 63 3.03 3.75 -7.31
N ALA A 64 2.81 3.32 -8.54
CA ALA A 64 3.53 2.20 -9.13
C ALA A 64 4.10 2.58 -10.48
N SER A 65 5.32 2.12 -10.77
CA SER A 65 6.03 2.37 -12.02
C SER A 65 6.53 1.07 -12.60
N GLY A 66 6.28 0.83 -13.89
CA GLY A 66 6.71 -0.37 -14.58
C GLY A 66 5.59 -1.00 -15.41
N ASP A 67 5.89 -2.11 -16.06
CA ASP A 67 4.98 -2.72 -17.05
C ASP A 67 3.67 -3.20 -16.44
N LYS A 68 3.69 -3.68 -15.20
CA LYS A 68 2.50 -4.23 -14.54
C LYS A 68 2.03 -3.35 -13.39
N ALA A 69 2.28 -2.06 -13.47
CA ALA A 69 1.90 -1.12 -12.43
C ALA A 69 0.40 -1.14 -12.14
N ASN A 70 -0.44 -1.21 -13.19
CA ASN A 70 -1.90 -1.25 -13.02
C ASN A 70 -2.35 -2.49 -12.27
N GLU A 71 -1.81 -3.66 -12.62
CA GLU A 71 -2.15 -4.92 -11.96
C GLU A 71 -1.70 -4.92 -10.49
N ALA A 72 -0.51 -4.39 -10.23
CA ALA A 72 0.01 -4.30 -8.87
C ALA A 72 -0.90 -3.44 -7.99
N ILE A 73 -1.29 -2.27 -8.47
CA ILE A 73 -2.19 -1.37 -7.73
C ILE A 73 -3.55 -2.04 -7.49
N ALA A 74 -4.12 -2.68 -8.51
CA ALA A 74 -5.41 -3.34 -8.39
C ALA A 74 -5.37 -4.46 -7.34
N ASP A 75 -4.31 -5.25 -7.32
CA ASP A 75 -4.17 -6.34 -6.36
C ASP A 75 -3.96 -5.83 -4.93
N ILE A 76 -3.18 -4.76 -4.76
CA ILE A 76 -2.99 -4.17 -3.44
C ILE A 76 -4.30 -3.54 -2.95
N GLU A 77 -5.04 -2.91 -3.83
CA GLU A 77 -6.34 -2.33 -3.48
C GLU A 77 -7.29 -3.39 -2.89
N LYS A 78 -7.28 -4.61 -3.46
CA LYS A 78 -8.12 -5.70 -2.96
C LYS A 78 -7.79 -6.07 -1.52
N VAL A 79 -6.55 -5.89 -1.09
CA VAL A 79 -6.12 -6.14 0.29
C VAL A 79 -6.64 -5.04 1.22
N LEU A 80 -6.71 -3.81 0.72
CA LEU A 80 -7.04 -2.64 1.54
C LEU A 80 -8.54 -2.37 1.68
N VAL A 81 -9.35 -2.91 0.79
CA VAL A 81 -10.81 -2.67 0.80
C VAL A 81 -11.61 -3.86 1.26
#